data_98f5026efb34e422e14dd2eb4eebfbbb
#
_entry.id   98f5026efb34e422e14dd2eb4eebfbbb
#
_cell.length_a   1.000
_cell.length_b   1.000
_cell.length_c   1.000
_cell.angle_alpha   90.00
_cell.angle_beta   90.00
_cell.angle_gamma   90.00
#
_symmetry.space_group_name_H-M   'P 1'
#
loop_
_entity.id
_entity.type
_entity.pdbx_description
1 polymer ?
#
loop_
_entity_poly.entity_id
_entity_poly.type
_entity_poly.pdbx_seq_one_letter_code
_entity_poly.pdbx_strand_id
1 'polypeptide(L)'
;MMLGPRTPLIALLAAAGVAWTSALAQSQDGARIAMQICSGCHGAGGRSESPMFPKLNAQTSEYIEAQLKGFREHARGENSARDYMWGMAALLDAGAVKSLADYFSHQPATRGAAGDAALMARGQEIFERGVPDKGVPACASCHGAEAQGAGTFPRLAGQHKEYLLHQIEVFKNGTRGNAPVMSAVAHTLNDEQAKAVAVYLQSR
;
A
#
# COMPACT_ATOMS: atom_id res chain seq x y z
N MET A 1 -12.39 71.02 -16.86
CA MET A 1 -12.48 70.18 -15.66
C MET A 1 -13.05 68.83 -16.09
N MET A 2 -12.18 67.84 -16.48
CA MET A 2 -12.59 66.54 -17.02
C MET A 2 -12.21 65.47 -16.03
N LEU A 3 -13.21 64.75 -15.53
CA LEU A 3 -13.04 63.57 -14.63
C LEU A 3 -12.79 62.36 -15.49
N GLY A 4 -11.63 61.75 -15.34
CA GLY A 4 -11.28 60.48 -15.95
C GLY A 4 -11.92 59.29 -15.21
N PRO A 5 -12.17 58.15 -15.89
CA PRO A 5 -12.86 57.02 -15.32
C PRO A 5 -11.92 56.23 -14.38
N ARG A 6 -12.40 55.92 -13.19
CA ARG A 6 -11.80 55.01 -12.22
C ARG A 6 -12.15 53.58 -12.59
N THR A 7 -11.18 52.78 -13.04
CA THR A 7 -11.29 51.32 -13.22
C THR A 7 -11.24 50.61 -11.87
N PRO A 8 -12.11 49.64 -11.60
CA PRO A 8 -12.06 48.90 -10.32
C PRO A 8 -11.05 47.73 -10.36
N LEU A 9 -10.10 47.77 -9.45
CA LEU A 9 -9.10 46.75 -9.17
C LEU A 9 -9.63 45.68 -8.16
N ILE A 10 -10.76 45.03 -8.44
CA ILE A 10 -11.36 44.07 -7.46
C ILE A 10 -11.51 42.64 -7.99
N ALA A 11 -11.13 42.32 -9.23
CA ALA A 11 -11.48 41.03 -9.84
C ALA A 11 -10.43 39.91 -9.70
N LEU A 12 -9.25 40.12 -9.09
CA LEU A 12 -8.16 39.12 -9.10
C LEU A 12 -7.95 38.30 -7.82
N LEU A 13 -8.65 38.58 -6.74
CA LEU A 13 -8.48 37.85 -5.46
C LEU A 13 -9.42 36.66 -5.26
N ALA A 14 -10.46 36.51 -6.06
CA ALA A 14 -11.45 35.44 -5.89
C ALA A 14 -11.05 34.05 -6.48
N ALA A 15 -10.15 34.03 -7.47
CA ALA A 15 -9.80 32.77 -8.17
C ALA A 15 -8.82 31.88 -7.39
N ALA A 16 -7.97 32.45 -6.55
CA ALA A 16 -6.98 31.66 -5.79
C ALA A 16 -7.61 30.91 -4.60
N GLY A 17 -8.70 31.42 -4.02
CA GLY A 17 -9.35 30.81 -2.85
C GLY A 17 -10.11 29.52 -3.17
N VAL A 18 -10.66 29.37 -4.37
CA VAL A 18 -11.50 28.23 -4.76
C VAL A 18 -10.66 26.97 -5.01
N ALA A 19 -9.44 27.11 -5.55
CA ALA A 19 -8.57 25.98 -5.82
C ALA A 19 -8.04 25.31 -4.51
N TRP A 20 -7.79 26.12 -3.50
CA TRP A 20 -7.29 25.61 -2.20
C TRP A 20 -8.37 24.90 -1.39
N THR A 21 -9.61 25.35 -1.44
CA THR A 21 -10.72 24.68 -0.76
C THR A 21 -11.04 23.33 -1.36
N SER A 22 -10.92 23.16 -2.67
CA SER A 22 -11.13 21.87 -3.34
C SER A 22 -10.07 20.83 -3.00
N ALA A 23 -8.80 21.23 -2.89
CA ALA A 23 -7.72 20.32 -2.52
C ALA A 23 -7.85 19.85 -1.05
N LEU A 24 -8.21 20.74 -0.14
CA LEU A 24 -8.44 20.40 1.27
C LEU A 24 -9.69 19.54 1.45
N ALA A 25 -10.73 19.73 0.66
CA ALA A 25 -11.94 18.92 0.70
C ALA A 25 -11.66 17.47 0.24
N GLN A 26 -10.84 17.27 -0.80
CA GLN A 26 -10.45 15.93 -1.26
C GLN A 26 -9.60 15.18 -0.24
N SER A 27 -8.66 15.85 0.43
CA SER A 27 -7.85 15.22 1.48
C SER A 27 -8.68 14.85 2.72
N GLN A 28 -9.69 15.67 3.06
CA GLN A 28 -10.62 15.38 4.15
C GLN A 28 -11.51 14.17 3.85
N ASP A 29 -11.90 13.96 2.62
CA ASP A 29 -12.73 12.82 2.22
C ASP A 29 -11.97 11.49 2.38
N GLY A 30 -10.70 11.41 1.98
CA GLY A 30 -9.87 10.22 2.16
C GLY A 30 -9.69 9.87 3.65
N ALA A 31 -9.38 10.85 4.49
CA ALA A 31 -9.26 10.66 5.93
C ALA A 31 -10.59 10.21 6.57
N ARG A 32 -11.71 10.81 6.15
CA ARG A 32 -13.05 10.44 6.65
C ARG A 32 -13.40 9.01 6.27
N ILE A 33 -13.22 8.61 5.01
CA ILE A 33 -13.47 7.23 4.54
C ILE A 33 -12.55 6.26 5.29
N ALA A 34 -11.27 6.58 5.43
CA ALA A 34 -10.30 5.75 6.15
C ALA A 34 -10.73 5.52 7.60
N MET A 35 -11.16 6.58 8.32
CA MET A 35 -11.58 6.48 9.72
C MET A 35 -12.93 5.78 9.91
N GLN A 36 -13.90 6.01 9.03
CA GLN A 36 -15.26 5.51 9.22
C GLN A 36 -15.47 4.11 8.66
N ILE A 37 -14.73 3.73 7.63
CA ILE A 37 -14.93 2.48 6.90
C ILE A 37 -13.72 1.56 7.04
N CYS A 38 -12.53 2.03 6.63
CA CYS A 38 -11.36 1.16 6.52
C CYS A 38 -10.77 0.77 7.88
N SER A 39 -10.88 1.66 8.88
CA SER A 39 -10.29 1.45 10.21
C SER A 39 -10.86 0.26 10.96
N GLY A 40 -12.10 -0.17 10.65
CA GLY A 40 -12.73 -1.33 11.28
C GLY A 40 -11.93 -2.63 11.08
N CYS A 41 -11.24 -2.76 9.96
CA CYS A 41 -10.39 -3.91 9.65
C CYS A 41 -8.91 -3.55 9.68
N HIS A 42 -8.53 -2.42 9.09
CA HIS A 42 -7.12 -2.03 8.92
C HIS A 42 -6.55 -1.19 10.09
N GLY A 43 -7.35 -0.93 11.12
CA GLY A 43 -6.95 -0.13 12.27
C GLY A 43 -6.88 1.37 11.99
N ALA A 44 -6.84 2.18 13.05
CA ALA A 44 -6.72 3.63 12.94
C ALA A 44 -5.45 4.03 12.17
N GLY A 45 -5.60 4.87 11.16
CA GLY A 45 -4.48 5.28 10.29
C GLY A 45 -3.85 4.12 9.50
N GLY A 46 -4.54 2.99 9.34
CA GLY A 46 -4.02 1.83 8.65
C GLY A 46 -3.02 0.98 9.46
N ARG A 47 -2.98 1.16 10.79
CA ARG A 47 -2.10 0.39 11.70
C ARG A 47 -2.81 -0.85 12.21
N SER A 48 -3.13 -1.78 11.31
CA SER A 48 -3.76 -3.04 11.70
C SER A 48 -2.96 -3.79 12.75
N GLU A 49 -3.66 -4.27 13.78
CA GLU A 49 -3.11 -5.20 14.77
C GLU A 49 -3.44 -6.66 14.44
N SER A 50 -4.44 -6.86 13.60
CA SER A 50 -4.85 -8.20 13.16
C SER A 50 -4.01 -8.69 11.98
N PRO A 51 -3.39 -9.86 12.07
CA PRO A 51 -2.62 -10.45 10.97
C PRO A 51 -3.47 -10.84 9.76
N MET A 52 -4.80 -10.88 9.91
CA MET A 52 -5.75 -11.13 8.83
C MET A 52 -5.82 -9.93 7.86
N PHE A 53 -5.69 -8.71 8.37
CA PHE A 53 -5.81 -7.48 7.60
C PHE A 53 -4.46 -6.76 7.50
N PRO A 54 -4.00 -6.42 6.30
CA PRO A 54 -2.69 -5.77 6.16
C PRO A 54 -2.65 -4.38 6.77
N LYS A 55 -1.46 -3.98 7.21
CA LYS A 55 -1.16 -2.59 7.50
C LYS A 55 -1.14 -1.79 6.20
N LEU A 56 -1.73 -0.60 6.24
CA LEU A 56 -1.79 0.34 5.11
C LEU A 56 -0.94 1.58 5.33
N ASN A 57 -0.55 1.85 6.59
CA ASN A 57 0.22 3.03 6.96
C ASN A 57 1.60 3.05 6.30
N ALA A 58 1.98 4.21 5.78
CA ALA A 58 3.21 4.44 5.01
C ALA A 58 3.37 3.55 3.77
N GLN A 59 2.30 2.95 3.27
CA GLN A 59 2.32 2.25 1.99
C GLN A 59 2.41 3.26 0.85
N THR A 60 3.05 2.90 -0.27
CA THR A 60 3.14 3.81 -1.42
C THR A 60 1.77 4.12 -1.99
N SER A 61 1.55 5.37 -2.40
CA SER A 61 0.28 5.84 -2.94
C SER A 61 -0.12 5.04 -4.18
N GLU A 62 0.81 4.88 -5.11
CA GLU A 62 0.61 4.17 -6.38
C GLU A 62 0.25 2.69 -6.17
N TYR A 63 0.85 2.06 -5.15
CA TYR A 63 0.50 0.69 -4.82
C TYR A 63 -0.92 0.59 -4.26
N ILE A 64 -1.33 1.50 -3.36
CA ILE A 64 -2.71 1.52 -2.83
C ILE A 64 -3.71 1.71 -3.96
N GLU A 65 -3.49 2.69 -4.85
CA GLU A 65 -4.34 2.92 -6.03
C GLU A 65 -4.45 1.66 -6.91
N ALA A 66 -3.30 1.04 -7.22
CA ALA A 66 -3.26 -0.18 -8.03
C ALA A 66 -4.00 -1.35 -7.36
N GLN A 67 -3.91 -1.49 -6.03
CA GLN A 67 -4.62 -2.56 -5.34
C GLN A 67 -6.13 -2.32 -5.28
N LEU A 68 -6.59 -1.10 -4.99
CA LEU A 68 -8.01 -0.76 -5.00
C LEU A 68 -8.61 -0.96 -6.39
N LYS A 69 -7.89 -0.57 -7.44
CA LYS A 69 -8.27 -0.87 -8.82
C LYS A 69 -8.32 -2.38 -9.06
N GLY A 70 -7.29 -3.15 -8.66
CA GLY A 70 -7.23 -4.59 -8.83
C GLY A 70 -8.37 -5.34 -8.12
N PHE A 71 -8.84 -4.86 -6.97
CA PHE A 71 -10.02 -5.40 -6.31
C PHE A 71 -11.31 -5.12 -7.10
N ARG A 72 -11.48 -3.91 -7.63
CA ARG A 72 -12.64 -3.53 -8.47
C ARG A 72 -12.71 -4.33 -9.77
N GLU A 73 -11.57 -4.64 -10.35
CA GLU A 73 -11.44 -5.39 -11.61
C GLU A 73 -11.39 -6.92 -11.36
N HIS A 74 -11.50 -7.35 -10.11
CA HIS A 74 -11.40 -8.75 -9.68
C HIS A 74 -10.07 -9.42 -10.08
N ALA A 75 -9.03 -8.64 -10.36
CA ALA A 75 -7.69 -9.12 -10.69
C ALA A 75 -6.92 -9.70 -9.48
N ARG A 76 -7.47 -9.48 -8.28
CA ARG A 76 -7.11 -10.16 -7.04
C ARG A 76 -8.24 -11.10 -6.70
N GLY A 77 -8.09 -12.38 -7.04
CA GLY A 77 -9.13 -13.40 -6.96
C GLY A 77 -8.99 -14.36 -5.77
N GLU A 78 -8.04 -14.11 -4.85
CA GLU A 78 -7.93 -14.87 -3.61
C GLU A 78 -9.16 -14.70 -2.72
N ASN A 79 -9.47 -15.72 -1.89
CA ASN A 79 -10.67 -15.73 -1.06
C ASN A 79 -10.80 -14.49 -0.17
N SER A 80 -9.72 -14.10 0.50
CA SER A 80 -9.71 -12.92 1.37
C SER A 80 -10.04 -11.61 0.62
N ALA A 81 -9.61 -11.48 -0.64
CA ALA A 81 -9.96 -10.34 -1.48
C ALA A 81 -11.45 -10.35 -1.85
N ARG A 82 -11.99 -11.50 -2.22
CA ARG A 82 -13.41 -11.65 -2.58
C ARG A 82 -14.32 -11.40 -1.42
N ASP A 83 -13.99 -11.97 -0.26
CA ASP A 83 -14.84 -11.93 0.92
C ASP A 83 -14.90 -10.54 1.57
N TYR A 84 -13.82 -9.77 1.47
CA TYR A 84 -13.70 -8.47 2.16
C TYR A 84 -13.55 -7.28 1.21
N MET A 85 -12.64 -7.33 0.24
CA MET A 85 -12.21 -6.12 -0.45
C MET A 85 -12.95 -5.81 -1.73
N TRP A 86 -13.53 -6.81 -2.44
CA TRP A 86 -14.27 -6.53 -3.67
C TRP A 86 -15.45 -5.59 -3.41
N GLY A 87 -16.27 -5.89 -2.40
CA GLY A 87 -17.39 -5.04 -2.01
C GLY A 87 -16.96 -3.65 -1.54
N MET A 88 -15.87 -3.57 -0.78
CA MET A 88 -15.35 -2.29 -0.30
C MET A 88 -14.83 -1.43 -1.46
N ALA A 89 -14.05 -2.00 -2.37
CA ALA A 89 -13.49 -1.27 -3.49
C ALA A 89 -14.54 -0.86 -4.54
N ALA A 90 -15.59 -1.64 -4.72
CA ALA A 90 -16.68 -1.33 -5.65
C ALA A 90 -17.41 -0.01 -5.33
N LEU A 91 -17.41 0.39 -4.06
CA LEU A 91 -18.06 1.63 -3.58
C LEU A 91 -17.21 2.89 -3.79
N LEU A 92 -15.95 2.76 -4.19
CA LEU A 92 -15.02 3.87 -4.30
C LEU A 92 -14.97 4.40 -5.74
N ASP A 93 -15.18 5.69 -5.92
CA ASP A 93 -14.85 6.37 -7.17
C ASP A 93 -13.34 6.66 -7.29
N ALA A 94 -12.92 7.20 -8.42
CA ALA A 94 -11.50 7.50 -8.68
C ALA A 94 -10.94 8.58 -7.72
N GLY A 95 -11.76 9.54 -7.32
CA GLY A 95 -11.38 10.59 -6.38
C GLY A 95 -11.15 10.03 -4.98
N ALA A 96 -12.05 9.17 -4.50
CA ALA A 96 -11.94 8.48 -3.22
C ALA A 96 -10.72 7.55 -3.19
N VAL A 97 -10.45 6.80 -4.26
CA VAL A 97 -9.26 5.95 -4.38
C VAL A 97 -7.99 6.77 -4.21
N LYS A 98 -7.87 7.88 -4.94
CA LYS A 98 -6.72 8.78 -4.84
C LYS A 98 -6.56 9.40 -3.45
N SER A 99 -7.66 9.87 -2.86
CA SER A 99 -7.64 10.48 -1.52
C SER A 99 -7.27 9.47 -0.43
N LEU A 100 -7.72 8.22 -0.54
CA LEU A 100 -7.33 7.14 0.37
C LEU A 100 -5.86 6.77 0.22
N ALA A 101 -5.36 6.69 -1.01
CA ALA A 101 -3.97 6.40 -1.29
C ALA A 101 -3.05 7.50 -0.70
N ASP A 102 -3.41 8.76 -0.90
CA ASP A 102 -2.72 9.91 -0.30
C ASP A 102 -2.76 9.84 1.23
N TYR A 103 -3.93 9.61 1.82
CA TYR A 103 -4.07 9.52 3.28
C TYR A 103 -3.17 8.45 3.90
N PHE A 104 -3.21 7.20 3.39
CA PHE A 104 -2.45 6.10 3.99
C PHE A 104 -0.95 6.21 3.74
N SER A 105 -0.53 6.75 2.60
CA SER A 105 0.89 6.93 2.28
C SER A 105 1.58 7.94 3.21
N HIS A 106 0.84 8.91 3.71
CA HIS A 106 1.33 9.91 4.67
C HIS A 106 1.23 9.47 6.14
N GLN A 107 0.64 8.30 6.44
CA GLN A 107 0.63 7.83 7.83
C GLN A 107 2.04 7.39 8.27
N PRO A 108 2.41 7.62 9.55
CA PRO A 108 3.70 7.18 10.07
C PRO A 108 3.89 5.66 9.94
N ALA A 109 5.05 5.25 9.45
CA ALA A 109 5.43 3.84 9.41
C ALA A 109 5.51 3.26 10.82
N THR A 110 5.15 1.98 10.95
CA THR A 110 5.29 1.23 12.21
C THR A 110 6.13 -0.01 11.98
N ARG A 111 7.01 -0.31 12.91
CA ARG A 111 7.70 -1.60 12.96
C ARG A 111 6.73 -2.67 13.46
N GLY A 112 6.92 -3.90 13.02
CA GLY A 112 6.27 -5.05 13.62
C GLY A 112 7.10 -5.67 14.73
N ALA A 113 6.59 -6.77 15.29
CA ALA A 113 7.29 -7.51 16.33
C ALA A 113 8.54 -8.20 15.77
N ALA A 114 9.60 -8.24 16.57
CA ALA A 114 10.76 -9.07 16.29
C ALA A 114 10.37 -10.55 16.33
N GLY A 115 11.03 -11.34 15.49
CA GLY A 115 10.85 -12.79 15.43
C GLY A 115 12.08 -13.55 15.89
N ASP A 116 12.14 -14.83 15.56
CA ASP A 116 13.31 -15.66 15.79
C ASP A 116 14.55 -15.08 15.09
N ALA A 117 15.66 -14.98 15.81
CA ALA A 117 16.88 -14.32 15.34
C ALA A 117 17.53 -15.04 14.14
N ALA A 118 17.50 -16.38 14.13
CA ALA A 118 18.07 -17.16 13.03
C ALA A 118 17.24 -17.02 11.76
N LEU A 119 15.89 -17.02 11.89
CA LEU A 119 14.99 -16.76 10.78
C LEU A 119 15.16 -15.33 10.25
N MET A 120 15.31 -14.33 11.14
CA MET A 120 15.54 -12.95 10.72
C MET A 120 16.84 -12.80 9.93
N ALA A 121 17.95 -13.39 10.40
CA ALA A 121 19.23 -13.34 9.71
C ALA A 121 19.16 -13.99 8.32
N ARG A 122 18.55 -15.19 8.22
CA ARG A 122 18.33 -15.85 6.93
C ARG A 122 17.39 -15.06 6.01
N GLY A 123 16.33 -14.47 6.57
CA GLY A 123 15.38 -13.62 5.83
C GLY A 123 16.05 -12.36 5.30
N GLN A 124 16.95 -11.76 6.06
CA GLN A 124 17.76 -10.63 5.63
C GLN A 124 18.64 -11.00 4.43
N GLU A 125 19.35 -12.13 4.51
CA GLU A 125 20.18 -12.60 3.41
C GLU A 125 19.38 -12.81 2.12
N ILE A 126 18.21 -13.45 2.21
CA ILE A 126 17.31 -13.65 1.07
C ILE A 126 16.81 -12.30 0.53
N PHE A 127 16.43 -11.39 1.41
CA PHE A 127 15.92 -10.07 1.02
C PHE A 127 16.98 -9.26 0.26
N GLU A 128 18.22 -9.25 0.77
CA GLU A 128 19.32 -8.45 0.23
C GLU A 128 19.99 -9.08 -1.00
N ARG A 129 20.05 -10.42 -1.07
CA ARG A 129 20.83 -11.15 -2.09
C ARG A 129 19.99 -12.06 -2.99
N GLY A 130 18.74 -12.35 -2.62
CA GLY A 130 17.92 -13.34 -3.31
C GLY A 130 18.33 -14.77 -3.01
N VAL A 131 17.99 -15.67 -3.93
CA VAL A 131 18.40 -17.07 -3.95
C VAL A 131 18.90 -17.38 -5.37
N PRO A 132 20.16 -17.05 -5.70
CA PRO A 132 20.68 -17.10 -7.08
C PRO A 132 20.53 -18.47 -7.73
N ASP A 133 20.81 -19.54 -7.00
CA ASP A 133 20.72 -20.92 -7.49
C ASP A 133 19.29 -21.35 -7.90
N LYS A 134 18.29 -20.55 -7.47
CA LYS A 134 16.87 -20.74 -7.81
C LYS A 134 16.33 -19.65 -8.72
N GLY A 135 17.19 -18.73 -9.18
CA GLY A 135 16.76 -17.61 -10.01
C GLY A 135 15.90 -16.57 -9.28
N VAL A 136 15.90 -16.55 -7.93
CA VAL A 136 15.19 -15.54 -7.14
C VAL A 136 16.07 -14.29 -7.01
N PRO A 137 15.68 -13.15 -7.56
CA PRO A 137 16.46 -11.92 -7.43
C PRO A 137 16.41 -11.38 -5.99
N ALA A 138 17.33 -10.47 -5.65
CA ALA A 138 17.28 -9.72 -4.41
C ALA A 138 15.95 -8.95 -4.30
N CYS A 139 15.19 -9.16 -3.24
CA CYS A 139 13.90 -8.50 -3.03
C CYS A 139 14.08 -6.97 -2.92
N ALA A 140 15.22 -6.56 -2.32
CA ALA A 140 15.61 -5.15 -2.16
C ALA A 140 15.70 -4.40 -3.50
N SER A 141 15.98 -5.09 -4.62
CA SER A 141 16.11 -4.45 -5.94
C SER A 141 14.81 -3.77 -6.42
N CYS A 142 13.65 -4.25 -5.97
CA CYS A 142 12.34 -3.69 -6.31
C CYS A 142 11.67 -3.04 -5.09
N HIS A 143 11.77 -3.66 -3.91
CA HIS A 143 11.10 -3.19 -2.71
C HIS A 143 11.89 -2.15 -1.91
N GLY A 144 13.09 -1.76 -2.37
CA GLY A 144 13.97 -0.82 -1.70
C GLY A 144 14.82 -1.46 -0.60
N ALA A 145 16.00 -0.90 -0.31
CA ALA A 145 16.97 -1.46 0.64
C ALA A 145 16.39 -1.62 2.07
N GLU A 146 15.49 -0.72 2.47
CA GLU A 146 14.78 -0.77 3.76
C GLU A 146 13.38 -1.38 3.65
N ALA A 147 13.09 -2.07 2.54
CA ALA A 147 11.77 -2.61 2.22
C ALA A 147 10.64 -1.55 2.28
N GLN A 148 11.00 -0.30 2.01
CA GLN A 148 10.09 0.86 2.07
C GLN A 148 9.13 0.96 0.88
N GLY A 149 9.41 0.23 -0.20
CA GLY A 149 8.68 0.31 -1.47
C GLY A 149 9.09 1.51 -2.32
N ALA A 150 8.64 1.52 -3.59
CA ALA A 150 8.80 2.63 -4.53
C ALA A 150 7.74 2.53 -5.64
N GLY A 151 6.95 3.58 -5.87
CA GLY A 151 5.89 3.58 -6.87
C GLY A 151 4.92 2.42 -6.66
N THR A 152 4.72 1.57 -7.66
CA THR A 152 3.84 0.39 -7.56
C THR A 152 4.46 -0.81 -6.82
N PHE A 153 5.75 -0.77 -6.49
CA PHE A 153 6.37 -1.78 -5.62
C PHE A 153 6.04 -1.47 -4.16
N PRO A 154 5.36 -2.39 -3.45
CA PRO A 154 4.87 -2.09 -2.11
C PRO A 154 5.97 -1.98 -1.06
N ARG A 155 5.69 -1.16 -0.04
CA ARG A 155 6.34 -1.26 1.26
C ARG A 155 6.02 -2.61 1.88
N LEU A 156 7.05 -3.33 2.32
CA LEU A 156 6.95 -4.61 3.02
C LEU A 156 7.38 -4.50 4.50
N ALA A 157 8.20 -3.48 4.81
CA ALA A 157 8.71 -3.27 6.16
C ALA A 157 7.57 -3.06 7.18
N GLY A 158 7.63 -3.83 8.26
CA GLY A 158 6.68 -3.77 9.36
C GLY A 158 5.33 -4.47 9.10
N GLN A 159 5.13 -5.06 7.92
CA GLN A 159 3.90 -5.79 7.59
C GLN A 159 3.81 -7.09 8.39
N HIS A 160 2.60 -7.57 8.67
CA HIS A 160 2.36 -8.85 9.34
C HIS A 160 2.94 -10.01 8.55
N LYS A 161 3.73 -10.87 9.20
CA LYS A 161 4.35 -12.03 8.55
C LYS A 161 3.30 -13.00 7.99
N GLU A 162 2.18 -13.16 8.68
CA GLU A 162 1.07 -14.02 8.25
C GLU A 162 0.47 -13.50 6.94
N TYR A 163 0.27 -12.19 6.84
CA TYR A 163 -0.20 -11.55 5.60
C TYR A 163 0.83 -11.71 4.47
N LEU A 164 2.12 -11.51 4.75
CA LEU A 164 3.18 -11.69 3.75
C LEU A 164 3.24 -13.13 3.24
N LEU A 165 3.15 -14.12 4.14
CA LEU A 165 3.11 -15.53 3.78
C LEU A 165 1.90 -15.87 2.92
N HIS A 166 0.73 -15.40 3.32
CA HIS A 166 -0.49 -15.59 2.52
C HIS A 166 -0.34 -14.95 1.12
N GLN A 167 0.26 -13.76 1.03
CA GLN A 167 0.48 -13.13 -0.28
C GLN A 167 1.48 -13.92 -1.16
N ILE A 168 2.54 -14.48 -0.59
CA ILE A 168 3.46 -15.37 -1.33
C ILE A 168 2.69 -16.58 -1.86
N GLU A 169 1.84 -17.20 -1.05
CA GLU A 169 1.01 -18.35 -1.44
C GLU A 169 0.06 -18.00 -2.60
N VAL A 170 -0.68 -16.90 -2.52
CA VAL A 170 -1.64 -16.50 -3.57
C VAL A 170 -0.96 -16.05 -4.87
N PHE A 171 0.30 -15.61 -4.80
CA PHE A 171 1.14 -15.43 -5.99
C PHE A 171 1.55 -16.76 -6.60
N LYS A 172 1.96 -17.76 -5.78
CA LYS A 172 2.33 -19.09 -6.24
C LYS A 172 1.19 -19.82 -6.94
N ASN A 173 -0.01 -19.74 -6.38
CA ASN A 173 -1.19 -20.44 -6.92
C ASN A 173 -1.91 -19.64 -8.02
N GLY A 174 -1.43 -18.42 -8.36
CA GLY A 174 -1.95 -17.58 -9.45
C GLY A 174 -3.29 -16.91 -9.16
N THR A 175 -3.85 -17.00 -7.94
CA THR A 175 -5.14 -16.37 -7.61
C THR A 175 -5.02 -14.84 -7.47
N ARG A 176 -3.82 -14.31 -7.31
CA ARG A 176 -3.51 -12.88 -7.36
C ARG A 176 -2.88 -12.52 -8.71
N GLY A 177 -3.73 -12.24 -9.72
CA GLY A 177 -3.31 -12.02 -11.11
C GLY A 177 -2.72 -10.64 -11.43
N ASN A 178 -2.84 -9.66 -10.52
CA ASN A 178 -2.41 -8.28 -10.77
C ASN A 178 -0.90 -8.02 -10.55
N ALA A 179 -0.09 -9.06 -10.33
CA ALA A 179 1.35 -8.91 -10.09
C ALA A 179 2.15 -10.10 -10.68
N PRO A 180 2.22 -10.24 -12.01
CA PRO A 180 2.85 -11.39 -12.68
C PRO A 180 4.34 -11.55 -12.34
N VAL A 181 5.06 -10.44 -12.09
CA VAL A 181 6.45 -10.47 -11.65
C VAL A 181 6.58 -11.18 -10.29
N MET A 182 5.69 -10.84 -9.32
CA MET A 182 5.70 -11.50 -8.02
C MET A 182 5.27 -12.96 -8.10
N SER A 183 4.38 -13.33 -9.02
CA SER A 183 4.03 -14.74 -9.26
C SER A 183 5.26 -15.54 -9.71
N ALA A 184 6.06 -15.00 -10.64
CA ALA A 184 7.29 -15.64 -11.09
C ALA A 184 8.32 -15.79 -9.95
N VAL A 185 8.55 -14.73 -9.16
CA VAL A 185 9.49 -14.74 -8.04
C VAL A 185 9.04 -15.69 -6.93
N ALA A 186 7.76 -15.63 -6.56
CA ALA A 186 7.22 -16.45 -5.46
C ALA A 186 7.23 -17.94 -5.78
N HIS A 187 7.04 -18.31 -7.05
CA HIS A 187 6.94 -19.71 -7.47
C HIS A 187 8.16 -20.55 -7.10
N THR A 188 9.34 -19.96 -7.11
CA THR A 188 10.62 -20.66 -6.83
C THR A 188 11.05 -20.61 -5.35
N LEU A 189 10.40 -19.78 -4.51
CA LEU A 189 10.66 -19.78 -3.07
C LEU A 189 10.08 -21.03 -2.41
N ASN A 190 10.85 -21.73 -1.58
CA ASN A 190 10.29 -22.75 -0.70
C ASN A 190 9.69 -22.13 0.57
N ASP A 191 8.95 -22.93 1.35
CA ASP A 191 8.20 -22.44 2.50
C ASP A 191 9.10 -21.91 3.63
N GLU A 192 10.28 -22.53 3.83
CA GLU A 192 11.26 -22.05 4.80
C GLU A 192 11.83 -20.69 4.41
N GLN A 193 12.13 -20.49 3.12
CA GLN A 193 12.61 -19.21 2.58
C GLN A 193 11.53 -18.14 2.68
N ALA A 194 10.29 -18.46 2.31
CA ALA A 194 9.14 -17.57 2.46
C ALA A 194 8.93 -17.18 3.93
N LYS A 195 9.01 -18.14 4.86
CA LYS A 195 8.89 -17.89 6.29
C LYS A 195 10.02 -16.99 6.81
N ALA A 196 11.25 -17.25 6.44
CA ALA A 196 12.41 -16.46 6.87
C ALA A 196 12.27 -15.00 6.41
N VAL A 197 11.98 -14.76 5.13
CA VAL A 197 11.83 -13.40 4.60
C VAL A 197 10.63 -12.68 5.20
N ALA A 198 9.51 -13.35 5.44
CA ALA A 198 8.34 -12.76 6.08
C ALA A 198 8.62 -12.33 7.53
N VAL A 199 9.34 -13.16 8.32
CA VAL A 199 9.75 -12.82 9.69
C VAL A 199 10.70 -11.63 9.71
N TYR A 200 11.67 -11.58 8.79
CA TYR A 200 12.57 -10.44 8.66
C TYR A 200 11.80 -9.15 8.33
N LEU A 201 10.95 -9.19 7.31
CA LEU A 201 10.19 -8.01 6.86
C LEU A 201 9.25 -7.46 7.94
N GLN A 202 8.62 -8.34 8.73
CA GLN A 202 7.80 -7.90 9.86
C GLN A 202 8.61 -7.08 10.86
N SER A 203 9.84 -7.44 11.12
CA SER A 203 10.69 -6.79 12.14
C SER A 203 11.27 -5.45 11.72
N ARG A 204 11.10 -5.03 10.45
CA ARG A 204 11.71 -3.81 9.87
C ARG A 204 10.95 -2.53 10.21
#